data_7613ca8753c6d8d8abbb0f3235066552
#
_entry.id   7613ca8753c6d8d8abbb0f3235066552
#
_cell.length_a   1.000
_cell.length_b   1.000
_cell.length_c   1.000
_cell.angle_alpha   90.00
_cell.angle_beta   90.00
_cell.angle_gamma   90.00
#
_symmetry.space_group_name_H-M   'P 1'
#
loop_
_entity.id
_entity.type
_entity.pdbx_description
1 polymer ?
#
loop_
_entity_poly.entity_id
_entity_poly.type
_entity_poly.pdbx_seq_one_letter_code
_entity_poly.pdbx_strand_id
1 'polypeptide(L)'
;MPAKRKNPAKRRFAPERVGSTAELAALQRAMWTLISRPLTPANRMPRRWRDGRPTAELAAQIAKPNDRLTSFERLEIYSRMYWFRVLDSLYEDCPGLRAALGQPRFMKLIEAYLVKYPSRSFTLRDLPSRLARFIREEPQWTRPHTALCHDLARFEWARI
;
A
#
# COMPACT_ATOMS: atom_id res chain seq x y z
N MET A 1 -32.36 10.78 -32.04
CA MET A 1 -32.25 10.67 -30.58
C MET A 1 -31.51 9.40 -30.26
N PRO A 2 -30.27 9.43 -29.75
CA PRO A 2 -29.53 8.20 -29.41
C PRO A 2 -30.02 7.64 -28.07
N ALA A 3 -30.38 6.36 -28.07
CA ALA A 3 -30.85 5.64 -26.91
C ALA A 3 -29.77 5.60 -25.80
N LYS A 4 -30.13 6.02 -24.57
CA LYS A 4 -29.29 5.87 -23.37
C LYS A 4 -28.95 4.39 -23.17
N ARG A 5 -27.70 4.00 -23.40
CA ARG A 5 -27.16 2.69 -23.00
C ARG A 5 -27.32 2.56 -21.48
N LYS A 6 -28.24 1.70 -21.05
CA LYS A 6 -28.36 1.27 -19.64
C LYS A 6 -27.07 0.56 -19.26
N ASN A 7 -26.30 1.14 -18.35
CA ASN A 7 -25.08 0.56 -17.80
C ASN A 7 -25.45 -0.68 -16.96
N PRO A 8 -25.05 -1.92 -17.34
CA PRO A 8 -25.44 -3.14 -16.63
C PRO A 8 -24.77 -3.32 -15.25
N ALA A 9 -23.87 -2.42 -14.85
CA ALA A 9 -23.13 -2.51 -13.59
C ALA A 9 -23.86 -1.90 -12.38
N LYS A 10 -25.12 -1.45 -12.51
CA LYS A 10 -25.96 -1.01 -11.38
C LYS A 10 -26.66 -2.19 -10.69
N ARG A 11 -25.96 -3.31 -10.40
CA ARG A 11 -26.44 -4.21 -9.37
C ARG A 11 -26.41 -3.45 -8.05
N ARG A 12 -27.58 -3.30 -7.44
CA ARG A 12 -27.77 -2.68 -6.12
C ARG A 12 -26.85 -3.39 -5.14
N PHE A 13 -25.73 -2.78 -4.85
CA PHE A 13 -24.94 -3.13 -3.68
C PHE A 13 -25.68 -2.53 -2.48
N ALA A 14 -26.27 -3.39 -1.66
CA ALA A 14 -26.67 -3.02 -0.32
C ALA A 14 -25.58 -3.56 0.60
N PRO A 15 -24.66 -2.74 1.12
CA PRO A 15 -23.83 -3.20 2.23
C PRO A 15 -24.83 -3.49 3.37
N GLU A 16 -24.79 -4.69 3.89
CA GLU A 16 -25.34 -4.96 5.21
C GLU A 16 -24.80 -3.88 6.14
N ARG A 17 -25.68 -3.25 6.89
CA ARG A 17 -25.27 -2.22 7.84
C ARG A 17 -24.35 -2.90 8.84
N VAL A 18 -23.14 -2.39 8.99
CA VAL A 18 -22.25 -2.79 10.09
C VAL A 18 -23.02 -2.55 11.39
N GLY A 19 -23.45 -3.61 12.03
CA GLY A 19 -24.29 -3.58 13.23
C GLY A 19 -23.51 -3.85 14.52
N SER A 20 -22.23 -4.25 14.41
CA SER A 20 -21.40 -4.58 15.56
C SER A 20 -19.94 -4.13 15.38
N THR A 21 -19.23 -3.97 16.50
CA THR A 21 -17.79 -3.67 16.50
C THR A 21 -16.96 -4.78 15.83
N ALA A 22 -17.41 -6.04 15.95
CA ALA A 22 -16.76 -7.18 15.31
C ALA A 22 -16.85 -7.11 13.78
N GLU A 23 -18.03 -6.76 13.25
CA GLU A 23 -18.24 -6.56 11.81
C GLU A 23 -17.44 -5.36 11.29
N LEU A 24 -17.41 -4.25 12.06
CA LEU A 24 -16.58 -3.10 11.72
C LEU A 24 -15.11 -3.49 11.64
N ALA A 25 -14.60 -4.19 12.62
CA ALA A 25 -13.22 -4.67 12.63
C ALA A 25 -12.91 -5.62 11.44
N ALA A 26 -13.87 -6.47 11.07
CA ALA A 26 -13.74 -7.34 9.89
C ALA A 26 -13.66 -6.52 8.59
N LEU A 27 -14.55 -5.53 8.44
CA LEU A 27 -14.56 -4.62 7.29
C LEU A 27 -13.25 -3.81 7.18
N GLN A 28 -12.77 -3.27 8.31
CA GLN A 28 -11.49 -2.56 8.37
C GLN A 28 -10.30 -3.43 7.97
N ARG A 29 -10.25 -4.69 8.45
CA ARG A 29 -9.21 -5.64 8.04
C ARG A 29 -9.27 -5.97 6.54
N ALA A 30 -10.47 -6.17 6.01
CA ALA A 30 -10.66 -6.43 4.58
C ALA A 30 -10.21 -5.23 3.73
N MET A 31 -10.60 -4.01 4.11
CA MET A 31 -10.16 -2.78 3.46
C MET A 31 -8.64 -2.63 3.54
N TRP A 32 -8.05 -2.81 4.73
CA TRP A 32 -6.61 -2.76 4.93
C TRP A 32 -5.87 -3.73 4.01
N THR A 33 -6.34 -4.97 3.94
CA THR A 33 -5.75 -6.01 3.08
C THR A 33 -5.74 -5.61 1.61
N LEU A 34 -6.76 -4.91 1.14
CA LEU A 34 -6.85 -4.44 -0.25
C LEU A 34 -5.94 -3.23 -0.51
N ILE A 35 -5.97 -2.21 0.35
CA ILE A 35 -5.24 -0.96 0.11
C ILE A 35 -3.73 -1.07 0.37
N SER A 36 -3.31 -1.98 1.27
CA SER A 36 -1.89 -2.20 1.60
C SER A 36 -1.16 -3.10 0.61
N ARG A 37 -1.86 -3.67 -0.39
CA ARG A 37 -1.22 -4.43 -1.44
C ARG A 37 -0.40 -3.50 -2.35
N PRO A 38 0.85 -3.89 -2.73
CA PRO A 38 1.67 -3.08 -3.63
C PRO A 38 0.95 -2.68 -4.91
N LEU A 39 1.20 -1.45 -5.34
CA LEU A 39 0.72 -0.97 -6.63
C LEU A 39 1.46 -1.69 -7.77
N THR A 40 0.86 -1.68 -8.94
CA THR A 40 1.54 -2.10 -10.17
C THR A 40 2.63 -1.08 -10.55
N PRO A 41 3.57 -1.43 -11.46
CA PRO A 41 4.56 -0.47 -11.96
C PRO A 41 3.95 0.80 -12.59
N ALA A 42 2.68 0.74 -13.01
CA ALA A 42 1.92 1.90 -13.48
C ALA A 42 1.22 2.68 -12.36
N ASN A 43 1.60 2.47 -11.09
CA ASN A 43 1.00 3.11 -9.92
C ASN A 43 -0.53 2.90 -9.80
N ARG A 44 -1.00 1.71 -10.16
CA ARG A 44 -2.42 1.33 -10.13
C ARG A 44 -2.65 0.19 -9.15
N MET A 45 -3.83 0.15 -8.53
CA MET A 45 -4.24 -1.01 -7.75
C MET A 45 -4.37 -2.25 -8.68
N PRO A 46 -3.81 -3.42 -8.30
CA PRO A 46 -3.89 -4.63 -9.13
C PRO A 46 -5.35 -5.03 -9.41
N ARG A 47 -5.69 -5.29 -10.67
CA ARG A 47 -7.05 -5.66 -11.09
C ARG A 47 -7.44 -7.08 -10.70
N ARG A 48 -6.46 -7.96 -10.44
CA ARG A 48 -6.68 -9.33 -9.98
C ARG A 48 -6.09 -9.55 -8.60
N TRP A 49 -6.83 -10.25 -7.77
CA TRP A 49 -6.37 -10.68 -6.46
C TRP A 49 -5.36 -11.84 -6.58
N ARG A 50 -4.73 -12.25 -5.47
CA ARG A 50 -3.72 -13.33 -5.46
C ARG A 50 -4.27 -14.69 -5.91
N ASP A 51 -5.55 -14.94 -5.68
CA ASP A 51 -6.29 -16.13 -6.08
C ASP A 51 -6.92 -16.04 -7.49
N GLY A 52 -6.59 -14.99 -8.24
CA GLY A 52 -7.06 -14.76 -9.60
C GLY A 52 -8.42 -14.05 -9.71
N ARG A 53 -9.18 -13.90 -8.60
CA ARG A 53 -10.47 -13.19 -8.61
C ARG A 53 -10.30 -11.72 -9.01
N PRO A 54 -11.31 -11.13 -9.68
CA PRO A 54 -11.31 -9.70 -9.94
C PRO A 54 -11.30 -8.89 -8.64
N THR A 55 -10.35 -7.98 -8.48
CA THR A 55 -10.30 -7.08 -7.29
C THR A 55 -11.56 -6.22 -7.20
N ALA A 56 -12.23 -5.93 -8.32
CA ALA A 56 -13.49 -5.20 -8.34
C ALA A 56 -14.63 -5.89 -7.57
N GLU A 57 -14.65 -7.23 -7.55
CA GLU A 57 -15.66 -8.00 -6.78
C GLU A 57 -15.44 -7.84 -5.28
N LEU A 58 -14.16 -7.87 -4.85
CA LEU A 58 -13.79 -7.64 -3.44
C LEU A 58 -14.05 -6.18 -3.04
N ALA A 59 -13.74 -5.25 -3.92
CA ALA A 59 -14.01 -3.83 -3.70
C ALA A 59 -15.50 -3.55 -3.53
N ALA A 60 -16.35 -4.22 -4.28
CA ALA A 60 -17.79 -4.07 -4.19
C ALA A 60 -18.38 -4.51 -2.83
N GLN A 61 -17.68 -5.39 -2.11
CA GLN A 61 -18.08 -5.80 -0.76
C GLN A 61 -17.69 -4.80 0.34
N ILE A 62 -16.80 -3.84 0.03
CA ILE A 62 -16.22 -2.92 1.02
C ILE A 62 -16.68 -1.48 0.79
N ALA A 63 -16.73 -1.04 -0.45
CA ALA A 63 -17.02 0.34 -0.80
C ALA A 63 -18.23 0.43 -1.73
N LYS A 64 -19.18 1.31 -1.41
CA LYS A 64 -20.29 1.64 -2.32
C LYS A 64 -19.77 2.42 -3.52
N PRO A 65 -20.24 2.15 -4.75
CA PRO A 65 -20.00 3.05 -5.87
C PRO A 65 -20.76 4.38 -5.64
N ASN A 66 -20.35 5.41 -6.35
CA ASN A 66 -21.11 6.66 -6.44
C ASN A 66 -21.42 6.98 -7.92
N ASP A 67 -21.93 8.18 -8.17
CA ASP A 67 -22.33 8.60 -9.53
C ASP A 67 -21.16 8.71 -10.51
N ARG A 68 -19.93 8.88 -9.99
CA ARG A 68 -18.70 9.11 -10.75
C ARG A 68 -17.74 7.93 -10.76
N LEU A 69 -17.68 7.17 -9.65
CA LEU A 69 -16.65 6.15 -9.41
C LEU A 69 -17.27 4.81 -9.03
N THR A 70 -16.74 3.75 -9.60
CA THR A 70 -17.02 2.38 -9.18
C THR A 70 -16.41 2.10 -7.80
N SER A 71 -16.80 1.02 -7.17
CA SER A 71 -16.20 0.55 -5.90
C SER A 71 -14.69 0.34 -6.02
N PHE A 72 -14.24 -0.22 -7.16
CA PHE A 72 -12.82 -0.42 -7.43
C PHE A 72 -12.06 0.90 -7.52
N GLU A 73 -12.54 1.86 -8.30
CA GLU A 73 -11.89 3.18 -8.46
C GLU A 73 -11.82 3.94 -7.13
N ARG A 74 -12.86 3.85 -6.31
CA ARG A 74 -12.83 4.44 -4.96
C ARG A 74 -11.74 3.83 -4.09
N LEU A 75 -11.62 2.49 -4.04
CA LEU A 75 -10.56 1.84 -3.27
C LEU A 75 -9.17 2.07 -3.88
N GLU A 76 -9.06 2.18 -5.21
CA GLU A 76 -7.80 2.51 -5.86
C GLU A 76 -7.25 3.87 -5.41
N ILE A 77 -8.12 4.87 -5.21
CA ILE A 77 -7.71 6.17 -4.65
C ILE A 77 -7.06 5.98 -3.27
N TYR A 78 -7.71 5.23 -2.36
CA TYR A 78 -7.15 4.96 -1.02
C TYR A 78 -5.86 4.16 -1.08
N SER A 79 -5.78 3.14 -1.95
CA SER A 79 -4.57 2.34 -2.15
C SER A 79 -3.40 3.21 -2.61
N ARG A 80 -3.61 4.08 -3.59
CA ARG A 80 -2.59 5.02 -4.08
C ARG A 80 -2.18 6.03 -3.01
N MET A 81 -3.14 6.62 -2.28
CA MET A 81 -2.87 7.54 -1.19
C MET A 81 -2.02 6.88 -0.10
N TYR A 82 -2.35 5.65 0.30
CA TYR A 82 -1.57 4.89 1.27
C TYR A 82 -0.12 4.68 0.78
N TRP A 83 0.06 4.14 -0.42
CA TRP A 83 1.39 3.82 -0.94
C TRP A 83 2.24 5.05 -1.15
N PHE A 84 1.69 6.12 -1.74
CA PHE A 84 2.44 7.37 -1.90
C PHE A 84 2.84 7.94 -0.54
N ARG A 85 1.94 7.94 0.43
CA ARG A 85 2.24 8.47 1.77
C ARG A 85 3.36 7.72 2.47
N VAL A 86 3.36 6.39 2.46
CA VAL A 86 4.41 5.60 3.13
C VAL A 86 5.74 5.64 2.36
N LEU A 87 5.70 5.71 1.04
CA LEU A 87 6.91 5.85 0.21
C LEU A 87 7.55 7.23 0.39
N ASP A 88 6.75 8.30 0.35
CA ASP A 88 7.22 9.67 0.56
C ASP A 88 7.82 9.85 1.96
N SER A 89 7.18 9.28 3.00
CA SER A 89 7.72 9.32 4.35
C SER A 89 9.12 8.69 4.42
N LEU A 90 9.29 7.47 3.90
CA LEU A 90 10.62 6.82 3.89
C LEU A 90 11.63 7.55 3.00
N TYR A 91 11.16 8.19 1.92
CA TYR A 91 12.00 8.98 1.04
C TYR A 91 12.56 10.24 1.74
N GLU A 92 11.76 10.88 2.58
CA GLU A 92 12.13 12.05 3.38
C GLU A 92 13.00 11.66 4.60
N ASP A 93 12.65 10.56 5.25
CA ASP A 93 13.27 10.10 6.49
C ASP A 93 14.64 9.45 6.28
N CYS A 94 14.94 8.93 5.06
CA CYS A 94 16.15 8.17 4.77
C CYS A 94 17.03 8.80 3.65
N PRO A 95 17.44 10.08 3.76
CA PRO A 95 18.21 10.77 2.72
C PRO A 95 19.60 10.17 2.48
N GLY A 96 20.31 9.73 3.52
CA GLY A 96 21.63 9.13 3.41
C GLY A 96 21.58 7.75 2.76
N LEU A 97 20.62 6.93 3.16
CA LEU A 97 20.41 5.62 2.53
C LEU A 97 20.05 5.77 1.05
N ARG A 98 19.22 6.76 0.72
CA ARG A 98 18.89 7.12 -0.66
C ARG A 98 20.12 7.58 -1.46
N ALA A 99 20.98 8.42 -0.85
CA ALA A 99 22.21 8.88 -1.48
C ALA A 99 23.19 7.71 -1.73
N ALA A 100 23.31 6.79 -0.79
CA ALA A 100 24.20 5.64 -0.91
C ALA A 100 23.78 4.63 -2.00
N LEU A 101 22.47 4.46 -2.23
CA LEU A 101 21.94 3.49 -3.20
C LEU A 101 21.59 4.10 -4.56
N GLY A 102 21.34 5.40 -4.61
CA GLY A 102 20.67 6.05 -5.71
C GLY A 102 19.15 5.76 -5.71
N GLN A 103 18.39 6.70 -6.27
CA GLN A 103 16.92 6.67 -6.21
C GLN A 103 16.29 5.36 -6.72
N PRO A 104 16.68 4.78 -7.88
CA PRO A 104 16.01 3.58 -8.38
C PRO A 104 16.18 2.35 -7.47
N ARG A 105 17.35 2.19 -6.86
CA ARG A 105 17.61 1.06 -5.95
C ARG A 105 16.95 1.28 -4.60
N PHE A 106 16.98 2.52 -4.11
CA PHE A 106 16.31 2.90 -2.87
C PHE A 106 14.81 2.61 -2.96
N MET A 107 14.13 3.03 -4.05
CA MET A 107 12.69 2.76 -4.23
C MET A 107 12.38 1.27 -4.20
N LYS A 108 13.17 0.43 -4.89
CA LYS A 108 13.00 -1.03 -4.86
C LYS A 108 13.22 -1.62 -3.46
N LEU A 109 14.22 -1.12 -2.72
CA LEU A 109 14.48 -1.53 -1.34
C LEU A 109 13.27 -1.25 -0.44
N ILE A 110 12.74 -0.02 -0.46
CA ILE A 110 11.64 0.36 0.45
C ILE A 110 10.31 -0.28 0.06
N GLU A 111 10.04 -0.52 -1.22
CA GLU A 111 8.89 -1.32 -1.66
C GLU A 111 8.98 -2.75 -1.13
N ALA A 112 10.12 -3.42 -1.30
CA ALA A 112 10.36 -4.77 -0.76
C ALA A 112 10.27 -4.81 0.78
N TYR A 113 10.80 -3.78 1.43
CA TYR A 113 10.70 -3.60 2.87
C TYR A 113 9.24 -3.51 3.34
N LEU A 114 8.44 -2.64 2.74
CA LEU A 114 7.04 -2.45 3.12
C LEU A 114 6.16 -3.68 2.84
N VAL A 115 6.51 -4.50 1.86
CA VAL A 115 5.86 -5.80 1.61
C VAL A 115 6.12 -6.77 2.75
N LYS A 116 7.36 -6.87 3.23
CA LYS A 116 7.76 -7.78 4.31
C LYS A 116 7.38 -7.23 5.69
N TYR A 117 7.50 -5.93 5.86
CA TYR A 117 7.26 -5.20 7.10
C TYR A 117 6.25 -4.07 6.90
N PRO A 118 4.97 -4.38 6.65
CA PRO A 118 3.94 -3.35 6.51
C PRO A 118 3.79 -2.53 7.79
N SER A 119 3.35 -1.28 7.65
CA SER A 119 3.07 -0.41 8.79
C SER A 119 2.06 -1.08 9.73
N ARG A 120 2.33 -1.03 11.03
CA ARG A 120 1.45 -1.53 12.10
C ARG A 120 1.14 -0.45 13.14
N SER A 121 1.72 0.74 12.97
CA SER A 121 1.51 1.88 13.83
C SER A 121 0.56 2.89 13.17
N PHE A 122 -0.13 3.67 13.98
CA PHE A 122 -0.93 4.81 13.52
C PHE A 122 -0.05 6.02 13.16
N THR A 123 1.24 6.01 13.56
CA THR A 123 2.22 7.02 13.22
C THR A 123 3.19 6.53 12.14
N LEU A 124 3.59 7.42 11.24
CA LEU A 124 4.62 7.14 10.24
C LEU A 124 6.03 7.14 10.84
N ARG A 125 6.20 7.73 12.02
CA ARG A 125 7.48 7.74 12.74
C ARG A 125 8.10 6.35 12.87
N ASP A 126 7.28 5.34 13.17
CA ASP A 126 7.75 3.97 13.39
C ASP A 126 7.99 3.19 12.09
N LEU A 127 7.71 3.82 10.94
CA LEU A 127 7.77 3.14 9.64
C LEU A 127 9.17 2.58 9.34
N PRO A 128 10.29 3.31 9.54
CA PRO A 128 11.64 2.81 9.28
C PRO A 128 12.21 1.92 10.39
N SER A 129 11.50 1.70 11.50
CA SER A 129 12.02 1.01 12.71
C SER A 129 12.62 -0.38 12.47
N ARG A 130 12.20 -1.08 11.41
CA ARG A 130 12.71 -2.41 11.05
C ARG A 130 13.58 -2.42 9.79
N LEU A 131 13.85 -1.24 9.22
CA LEU A 131 14.58 -1.14 7.95
C LEU A 131 16.02 -1.68 8.06
N ALA A 132 16.73 -1.36 9.14
CA ALA A 132 18.06 -1.90 9.40
C ALA A 132 18.06 -3.43 9.54
N ARG A 133 17.04 -3.98 10.21
CA ARG A 133 16.84 -5.43 10.30
C ARG A 133 16.60 -6.04 8.92
N PHE A 134 15.71 -5.44 8.12
CA PHE A 134 15.42 -5.89 6.76
C PHE A 134 16.67 -5.93 5.88
N ILE A 135 17.52 -4.89 5.95
CA ILE A 135 18.78 -4.81 5.18
C ILE A 135 19.72 -5.99 5.54
N ARG A 136 19.79 -6.40 6.80
CA ARG A 136 20.59 -7.57 7.20
C ARG A 136 19.98 -8.88 6.72
N GLU A 137 18.67 -9.01 6.76
CA GLU A 137 17.96 -10.23 6.32
C GLU A 137 17.96 -10.39 4.80
N GLU A 138 17.98 -9.27 4.05
CA GLU A 138 17.82 -9.23 2.58
C GLU A 138 18.96 -8.41 1.93
N PRO A 139 20.24 -8.83 2.10
CA PRO A 139 21.41 -8.02 1.68
C PRO A 139 21.49 -7.80 0.17
N GLN A 140 20.77 -8.58 -0.65
CA GLN A 140 20.74 -8.43 -2.11
C GLN A 140 20.23 -7.04 -2.56
N TRP A 141 19.43 -6.36 -1.75
CA TRP A 141 18.93 -5.02 -2.08
C TRP A 141 19.99 -3.93 -1.93
N THR A 142 21.04 -4.17 -1.12
CA THR A 142 22.02 -3.15 -0.72
C THR A 142 23.46 -3.48 -1.11
N ARG A 143 23.77 -4.71 -1.57
CA ARG A 143 25.13 -5.09 -2.02
C ARG A 143 25.66 -4.10 -3.09
N PRO A 144 26.98 -3.79 -3.07
CA PRO A 144 27.99 -4.28 -2.16
C PRO A 144 28.09 -3.50 -0.84
N HIS A 145 27.24 -2.50 -0.61
CA HIS A 145 27.32 -1.55 0.51
C HIS A 145 26.42 -1.90 1.71
N THR A 146 26.19 -3.18 1.97
CA THR A 146 25.19 -3.62 2.99
C THR A 146 25.50 -3.10 4.40
N ALA A 147 26.77 -3.11 4.83
CA ALA A 147 27.15 -2.60 6.15
C ALA A 147 26.85 -1.10 6.29
N LEU A 148 27.29 -0.30 5.31
CA LEU A 148 27.00 1.14 5.27
C LEU A 148 25.49 1.42 5.29
N CYS A 149 24.72 0.74 4.44
CA CYS A 149 23.28 0.91 4.36
C CYS A 149 22.57 0.54 5.66
N HIS A 150 23.04 -0.51 6.35
CA HIS A 150 22.53 -0.90 7.65
C HIS A 150 22.77 0.19 8.71
N ASP A 151 23.97 0.76 8.76
CA ASP A 151 24.32 1.78 9.74
C ASP A 151 23.61 3.11 9.44
N LEU A 152 23.48 3.48 8.17
CA LEU A 152 22.67 4.62 7.75
C LEU A 152 21.21 4.46 8.19
N ALA A 153 20.59 3.31 7.93
CA ALA A 153 19.20 3.08 8.34
C ALA A 153 19.01 3.17 9.86
N ARG A 154 19.97 2.70 10.67
CA ARG A 154 19.95 2.87 12.14
C ARG A 154 20.08 4.32 12.56
N PHE A 155 21.03 5.02 11.96
CA PHE A 155 21.29 6.42 12.28
C PHE A 155 20.09 7.31 11.94
N GLU A 156 19.54 7.15 10.74
CA GLU A 156 18.42 7.94 10.26
C GLU A 156 17.17 7.70 11.10
N TRP A 157 16.87 6.45 11.45
CA TRP A 157 15.75 6.18 12.35
C TRP A 157 15.94 6.75 13.75
N ALA A 158 17.17 6.78 14.27
CA ALA A 158 17.46 7.37 15.59
C ALA A 158 17.26 8.90 15.63
N ARG A 159 17.18 9.56 14.46
CA ARG A 159 16.96 11.02 14.35
C ARG A 159 15.48 11.41 14.28
N ILE A 160 14.58 10.48 13.97
CA ILE A 160 13.13 10.68 13.87
C ILE A 160 12.51 10.67 15.29
#